data_9bbf5e27e28ad26d296d99753977e631
#
_entry.id   9bbf5e27e28ad26d296d99753977e631
#
_cell.length_a   1.000
_cell.length_b   1.000
_cell.length_c   1.000
_cell.angle_alpha   90.00
_cell.angle_beta   90.00
_cell.angle_gamma   90.00
#
_symmetry.space_group_name_H-M   'P 1'
#
loop_
_entity.id
_entity.type
_entity.pdbx_description
1 polymer ?
#
loop_
_entity_poly.entity_id
_entity_poly.type
_entity_poly.pdbx_seq_one_letter_code
_entity_poly.pdbx_strand_id
1 'polypeptide(L)'
;MLLFIPSLSLSAMIFYLNFKLNFIFESIWIVSIINSFFITPIMFIFLSGKFIENHNFEFKNITLLNITSFTRLIKIDLPKIRFEFILVCTTVFVLSLGDLTSVTIFNNSTFKTIPLYISQLYSNYRYNDAFFTLSLFIMFIILIMYLPSKLLKQNVKS
;
A
#
# COMPACT_ATOMS: atom_id res chain seq x y z
N MET A 1 17.07 1.36 -4.51
CA MET A 1 17.39 0.12 -5.27
C MET A 1 16.24 -0.89 -5.31
N LEU A 2 15.45 -1.08 -4.26
CA LEU A 2 14.30 -2.02 -4.25
C LEU A 2 13.23 -1.76 -5.35
N LEU A 3 13.05 -0.50 -5.77
CA LEU A 3 12.11 -0.12 -6.84
C LEU A 3 12.45 -0.69 -8.23
N PHE A 4 13.69 -1.11 -8.43
CA PHE A 4 14.14 -1.66 -9.73
C PHE A 4 13.97 -3.18 -9.86
N ILE A 5 13.59 -3.86 -8.79
CA ILE A 5 13.36 -5.30 -8.84
C ILE A 5 11.93 -5.52 -9.34
N PRO A 6 11.72 -6.22 -10.47
CA PRO A 6 10.37 -6.54 -10.93
C PRO A 6 9.63 -7.38 -9.89
N SER A 7 8.37 -7.02 -9.61
CA SER A 7 7.54 -7.75 -8.62
C SER A 7 7.45 -9.23 -8.94
N LEU A 8 7.40 -9.57 -10.20
CA LEU A 8 7.34 -10.94 -10.69
C LEU A 8 8.59 -11.75 -10.33
N SER A 9 9.80 -11.16 -10.44
CA SER A 9 11.05 -11.87 -10.12
C SER A 9 11.19 -12.14 -8.62
N LEU A 10 10.80 -11.19 -7.79
CA LEU A 10 10.82 -11.34 -6.33
C LEU A 10 9.79 -12.39 -5.89
N SER A 11 8.59 -12.35 -6.45
CA SER A 11 7.54 -13.34 -6.18
C SER A 11 7.96 -14.74 -6.57
N ALA A 12 8.61 -14.91 -7.74
CA ALA A 12 9.13 -16.19 -8.18
C ALA A 12 10.27 -16.70 -7.27
N MET A 13 11.17 -15.82 -6.82
CA MET A 13 12.23 -16.19 -5.89
C MET A 13 11.67 -16.66 -4.55
N ILE A 14 10.70 -15.96 -3.98
CA ILE A 14 10.06 -16.34 -2.72
C ILE A 14 9.28 -17.65 -2.88
N PHE A 15 8.61 -17.85 -4.03
CA PHE A 15 7.94 -19.11 -4.34
C PHE A 15 8.93 -20.28 -4.35
N TYR A 16 10.07 -20.12 -5.02
CA TYR A 16 11.13 -21.13 -5.05
C TYR A 16 11.68 -21.44 -3.65
N LEU A 17 11.92 -20.40 -2.83
CA LEU A 17 12.40 -20.57 -1.46
C LEU A 17 11.36 -21.30 -0.59
N ASN A 18 10.09 -20.96 -0.71
CA ASN A 18 8.99 -21.60 0.01
C ASN A 18 8.91 -23.09 -0.32
N PHE A 19 9.05 -23.43 -1.61
CA PHE A 19 9.06 -24.81 -2.08
C PHE A 19 10.27 -25.59 -1.56
N LYS A 20 11.48 -24.99 -1.62
CA LYS A 20 12.74 -25.64 -1.22
C LYS A 20 12.84 -25.86 0.29
N LEU A 21 12.31 -24.93 1.08
CA LEU A 21 12.41 -24.94 2.55
C LEU A 21 11.21 -25.58 3.22
N ASN A 22 10.24 -26.08 2.44
CA ASN A 22 8.96 -26.63 2.95
C ASN A 22 8.29 -25.75 4.00
N PHE A 23 8.40 -24.42 3.85
CA PHE A 23 7.66 -23.50 4.70
C PHE A 23 6.17 -23.61 4.39
N ILE A 24 5.37 -24.03 5.37
CA ILE A 24 3.92 -24.10 5.27
C ILE A 24 3.34 -22.70 5.59
N PHE A 25 3.77 -21.69 4.85
CA PHE A 25 3.08 -20.39 4.94
C PHE A 25 1.86 -20.42 4.01
N GLU A 26 0.72 -20.04 4.55
CA GLU A 26 -0.48 -19.81 3.74
C GLU A 26 -0.19 -18.73 2.68
N SER A 27 -0.70 -18.92 1.47
CA SER A 27 -0.45 -18.05 0.32
C SER A 27 -0.75 -16.58 0.62
N ILE A 28 -1.72 -16.30 1.49
CA ILE A 28 -2.13 -14.93 1.86
C ILE A 28 -1.02 -14.17 2.60
N TRP A 29 -0.30 -14.84 3.50
CA TRP A 29 0.80 -14.21 4.25
C TRP A 29 1.98 -13.87 3.35
N ILE A 30 2.31 -14.77 2.42
CA ILE A 30 3.41 -14.57 1.48
C ILE A 30 3.11 -13.39 0.56
N VAL A 31 1.90 -13.33 -0.01
CA VAL A 31 1.46 -12.22 -0.86
C VAL A 31 1.49 -10.90 -0.09
N SER A 32 1.04 -10.89 1.18
CA SER A 32 1.07 -9.68 2.01
C SER A 32 2.49 -9.18 2.27
N ILE A 33 3.44 -10.09 2.52
CA ILE A 33 4.86 -9.74 2.72
C ILE A 33 5.43 -9.15 1.42
N ILE A 34 5.20 -9.79 0.28
CA ILE A 34 5.68 -9.31 -1.02
C ILE A 34 5.14 -7.91 -1.30
N ASN A 35 3.83 -7.69 -1.14
CA ASN A 35 3.20 -6.39 -1.34
C ASN A 35 3.80 -5.33 -0.41
N SER A 36 4.07 -5.67 0.84
CA SER A 36 4.71 -4.75 1.79
C SER A 36 6.09 -4.31 1.31
N PHE A 37 6.90 -5.21 0.75
CA PHE A 37 8.21 -4.88 0.20
C PHE A 37 8.15 -3.90 -0.96
N PHE A 38 7.15 -4.02 -1.85
CA PHE A 38 7.00 -3.12 -3.00
C PHE A 38 6.43 -1.76 -2.61
N ILE A 39 5.53 -1.74 -1.65
CA ILE A 39 4.80 -0.54 -1.28
C ILE A 39 5.62 0.34 -0.32
N THR A 40 6.43 -0.26 0.56
CA THR A 40 7.25 0.47 1.54
C THR A 40 8.14 1.55 0.91
N PRO A 41 8.89 1.33 -0.19
CA PRO A 41 9.70 2.38 -0.80
C PRO A 41 8.87 3.55 -1.33
N ILE A 42 7.69 3.27 -1.90
CA ILE A 42 6.78 4.30 -2.41
C ILE A 42 6.29 5.16 -1.25
N MET A 43 5.81 4.52 -0.17
CA MET A 43 5.39 5.21 1.04
C MET A 43 6.51 6.07 1.63
N PHE A 44 7.74 5.53 1.68
CA PHE A 44 8.90 6.26 2.20
C PHE A 44 9.22 7.51 1.38
N ILE A 45 9.20 7.44 0.05
CA ILE A 45 9.47 8.59 -0.84
C ILE A 45 8.45 9.70 -0.59
N PHE A 46 7.16 9.37 -0.54
CA PHE A 46 6.10 10.35 -0.32
C PHE A 46 6.18 11.01 1.06
N LEU A 47 6.42 10.23 2.10
CA LEU A 47 6.50 10.75 3.47
C LEU A 47 7.79 11.51 3.73
N SER A 48 8.95 11.06 3.22
CA SER A 48 10.23 11.71 3.45
C SER A 48 10.26 13.14 2.95
N GLY A 49 9.65 13.43 1.80
CA GLY A 49 9.55 14.79 1.27
C GLY A 49 8.85 15.73 2.26
N LYS A 50 7.74 15.31 2.83
CA LYS A 50 7.00 16.11 3.82
C LYS A 50 7.71 16.23 5.17
N PHE A 51 8.39 15.17 5.61
CA PHE A 51 9.23 15.24 6.82
C PHE A 51 10.37 16.25 6.67
N ILE A 52 11.05 16.25 5.52
CA ILE A 52 12.16 17.18 5.25
C ILE A 52 11.65 18.62 5.20
N GLU A 53 10.54 18.87 4.53
CA GLU A 53 9.92 20.18 4.44
C GLU A 53 9.58 20.74 5.84
N ASN A 54 8.92 19.96 6.67
CA ASN A 54 8.57 20.34 8.03
C ASN A 54 9.80 20.50 8.94
N HIS A 55 10.81 19.65 8.77
CA HIS A 55 12.04 19.70 9.55
C HIS A 55 12.80 21.02 9.35
N ASN A 56 12.92 21.48 8.11
CA ASN A 56 13.66 22.70 7.78
C ASN A 56 13.01 23.97 8.36
N PHE A 57 11.68 23.97 8.48
CA PHE A 57 10.93 25.15 8.95
C PHE A 57 11.01 25.35 10.48
N GLU A 58 11.10 24.29 11.25
CA GLU A 58 10.96 24.34 12.72
C GLU A 58 12.21 23.91 13.49
N PHE A 59 13.25 23.46 12.81
CA PHE A 59 14.44 22.87 13.45
C PHE A 59 15.09 23.79 14.46
N LYS A 60 15.23 25.08 14.15
CA LYS A 60 15.82 26.08 15.04
C LYS A 60 15.08 26.24 16.37
N ASN A 61 13.77 26.19 16.35
CA ASN A 61 12.94 26.44 17.53
C ASN A 61 12.83 25.19 18.43
N ILE A 62 12.83 24.02 17.86
CA ILE A 62 12.64 22.75 18.58
C ILE A 62 13.93 22.28 19.25
N THR A 63 15.10 22.54 18.66
CA THR A 63 16.41 22.24 19.28
C THR A 63 16.64 23.00 20.58
N LEU A 64 16.08 24.19 20.72
CA LEU A 64 16.16 24.99 21.96
C LEU A 64 15.36 24.38 23.12
N LEU A 65 14.35 23.54 22.81
CA LEU A 65 13.47 22.91 23.81
C LEU A 65 14.00 21.59 24.37
N ASN A 66 15.17 21.13 23.94
CA ASN A 66 15.82 19.90 24.40
C ASN A 66 14.91 18.65 24.35
N ILE A 67 14.00 18.57 23.35
CA ILE A 67 13.04 17.49 23.17
C ILE A 67 13.73 16.30 22.49
N THR A 68 13.55 15.09 23.04
CA THR A 68 14.09 13.86 22.43
C THR A 68 13.48 13.61 21.04
N SER A 69 14.29 13.09 20.11
CA SER A 69 13.88 12.85 18.71
C SER A 69 12.63 11.99 18.60
N PHE A 70 12.46 11.00 19.46
CA PHE A 70 11.29 10.12 19.47
C PHE A 70 10.01 10.84 19.93
N THR A 71 10.10 11.65 20.99
CA THR A 71 8.98 12.45 21.49
C THR A 71 8.57 13.51 20.47
N ARG A 72 9.51 14.11 19.78
CA ARG A 72 9.28 15.03 18.68
C ARG A 72 8.49 14.36 17.56
N LEU A 73 8.96 13.20 17.09
CA LEU A 73 8.33 12.47 16.01
C LEU A 73 6.86 12.16 16.30
N ILE A 74 6.54 11.67 17.52
CA ILE A 74 5.17 11.26 17.87
C ILE A 74 4.27 12.46 18.17
N LYS A 75 4.77 13.47 18.90
CA LYS A 75 3.92 14.55 19.42
C LYS A 75 3.84 15.77 18.49
N ILE A 76 4.81 15.97 17.62
CA ILE A 76 4.91 17.16 16.77
C ILE A 76 4.79 16.78 15.29
N ASP A 77 5.71 15.94 14.80
CA ASP A 77 5.82 15.69 13.38
C ASP A 77 4.65 14.84 12.86
N LEU A 78 4.29 13.76 13.56
CA LEU A 78 3.22 12.85 13.14
C LEU A 78 1.82 13.52 13.13
N PRO A 79 1.41 14.29 14.16
CA PRO A 79 0.14 15.00 14.10
C PRO A 79 0.08 16.06 13.00
N LYS A 80 1.21 16.68 12.66
CA LYS A 80 1.29 17.70 11.62
C LYS A 80 1.08 17.12 10.22
N ILE A 81 1.63 15.94 9.96
CA ILE A 81 1.52 15.25 8.65
C ILE A 81 0.42 14.18 8.64
N ARG A 82 -0.47 14.14 9.64
CA ARG A 82 -1.48 13.08 9.79
C ARG A 82 -2.35 12.89 8.54
N PHE A 83 -2.65 13.97 7.83
CA PHE A 83 -3.51 13.93 6.65
C PHE A 83 -2.78 13.35 5.46
N GLU A 84 -1.56 13.79 5.22
CA GLU A 84 -0.69 13.23 4.19
C GLU A 84 -0.43 11.75 4.47
N PHE A 85 -0.23 11.40 5.74
CA PHE A 85 -0.05 10.02 6.16
C PHE A 85 -1.29 9.17 5.83
N ILE A 86 -2.50 9.63 6.17
CA ILE A 86 -3.75 8.93 5.84
C ILE A 86 -3.91 8.79 4.31
N LEU A 87 -3.60 9.84 3.55
CA LEU A 87 -3.70 9.82 2.10
C LEU A 87 -2.71 8.81 1.49
N VAL A 88 -1.48 8.78 1.96
CA VAL A 88 -0.48 7.82 1.52
C VAL A 88 -0.89 6.40 1.88
N CYS A 89 -1.37 6.16 3.11
CA CYS A 89 -1.86 4.85 3.54
C CYS A 89 -3.03 4.34 2.68
N THR A 90 -3.98 5.22 2.33
CA THR A 90 -5.09 4.83 1.46
C THR A 90 -4.64 4.54 0.04
N THR A 91 -3.72 5.33 -0.51
CA THR A 91 -3.15 5.08 -1.84
C THR A 91 -2.40 3.75 -1.87
N VAL A 92 -1.58 3.49 -0.86
CA VAL A 92 -0.84 2.24 -0.68
C VAL A 92 -1.79 1.04 -0.58
N PHE A 93 -2.87 1.18 0.19
CA PHE A 93 -3.89 0.14 0.31
C PHE A 93 -4.55 -0.17 -1.02
N VAL A 94 -4.92 0.86 -1.80
CA VAL A 94 -5.50 0.68 -3.14
C VAL A 94 -4.52 0.00 -4.09
N LEU A 95 -3.24 0.39 -4.08
CA LEU A 95 -2.19 -0.26 -4.89
C LEU A 95 -2.03 -1.74 -4.52
N SER A 96 -2.07 -2.06 -3.22
CA SER A 96 -1.99 -3.45 -2.74
C SER A 96 -3.20 -4.28 -3.19
N LEU A 97 -4.40 -3.71 -3.20
CA LEU A 97 -5.60 -4.39 -3.71
C LEU A 97 -5.52 -4.68 -5.20
N GLY A 98 -4.84 -3.83 -5.97
CA GLY A 98 -4.69 -3.97 -7.42
C GLY A 98 -3.57 -4.93 -7.86
N ASP A 99 -2.73 -5.43 -6.93
CA ASP A 99 -1.63 -6.31 -7.30
C ASP A 99 -2.13 -7.69 -7.76
N LEU A 100 -1.87 -7.96 -9.03
CA LEU A 100 -2.18 -9.23 -9.67
C LEU A 100 -0.96 -10.15 -9.74
N THR A 101 0.25 -9.57 -9.78
CA THR A 101 1.48 -10.31 -10.08
C THR A 101 1.86 -11.31 -9.00
N SER A 102 1.86 -10.88 -7.75
CA SER A 102 2.17 -11.76 -6.61
C SER A 102 1.11 -12.84 -6.45
N VAL A 103 -0.16 -12.48 -6.65
CA VAL A 103 -1.29 -13.40 -6.46
C VAL A 103 -1.34 -14.48 -7.53
N THR A 104 -0.96 -14.19 -8.78
CA THR A 104 -0.96 -15.20 -9.86
C THR A 104 0.03 -16.32 -9.60
N ILE A 105 1.17 -16.03 -8.98
CA ILE A 105 2.20 -17.04 -8.67
C ILE A 105 1.79 -17.91 -7.48
N PHE A 106 1.17 -17.30 -6.46
CA PHE A 106 0.74 -17.99 -5.24
C PHE A 106 -0.73 -18.42 -5.25
N ASN A 107 -1.35 -18.45 -6.45
CA ASN A 107 -2.75 -18.82 -6.60
C ASN A 107 -3.01 -20.25 -6.12
N ASN A 108 -3.76 -20.36 -5.02
CA ASN A 108 -4.32 -21.62 -4.54
C ASN A 108 -5.82 -21.63 -4.80
N SER A 109 -6.41 -22.82 -4.85
CA SER A 109 -7.88 -22.99 -5.00
C SER A 109 -8.69 -22.27 -3.92
N THR A 110 -8.07 -22.03 -2.75
CA THR A 110 -8.71 -21.42 -1.56
C THR A 110 -8.55 -19.91 -1.49
N PHE A 111 -7.56 -19.31 -2.17
CA PHE A 111 -7.27 -17.88 -2.08
C PHE A 111 -7.33 -17.21 -3.46
N LYS A 112 -8.28 -16.30 -3.64
CA LYS A 112 -8.43 -15.50 -4.85
C LYS A 112 -8.66 -14.05 -4.49
N THR A 113 -7.91 -13.15 -5.10
CA THR A 113 -8.19 -11.71 -5.00
C THR A 113 -9.20 -11.29 -6.08
N ILE A 114 -9.84 -10.14 -5.86
CA ILE A 114 -10.83 -9.60 -6.82
C ILE A 114 -10.21 -9.40 -8.21
N PRO A 115 -9.02 -8.78 -8.37
CA PRO A 115 -8.39 -8.66 -9.69
C PRO A 115 -8.11 -10.00 -10.36
N LEU A 116 -7.67 -11.01 -9.60
CA LEU A 116 -7.46 -12.35 -10.16
C LEU A 116 -8.76 -12.99 -10.60
N TYR A 117 -9.82 -12.84 -9.82
CA TYR A 117 -11.14 -13.34 -10.19
C TYR A 117 -11.67 -12.70 -11.48
N ILE A 118 -11.52 -11.38 -11.62
CA ILE A 118 -11.88 -10.66 -12.86
C ILE A 118 -11.08 -11.20 -14.05
N SER A 119 -9.77 -11.41 -13.88
CA SER A 119 -8.92 -11.99 -14.93
C SER A 119 -9.37 -13.39 -15.33
N GLN A 120 -9.76 -14.24 -14.38
CA GLN A 120 -10.29 -15.58 -14.65
C GLN A 120 -11.64 -15.55 -15.39
N LEU A 121 -12.54 -14.63 -15.01
CA LEU A 121 -13.80 -14.45 -15.75
C LEU A 121 -13.55 -14.04 -17.19
N TYR A 122 -12.60 -13.15 -17.41
CA TYR A 122 -12.21 -12.69 -18.75
C TYR A 122 -11.63 -13.84 -19.58
N SER A 123 -10.75 -14.64 -19.01
CA SER A 123 -10.15 -15.81 -19.66
C SER A 123 -11.16 -16.90 -19.99
N ASN A 124 -12.26 -16.98 -19.23
CA ASN A 124 -13.36 -17.92 -19.46
C ASN A 124 -14.44 -17.37 -20.40
N TYR A 125 -14.16 -16.26 -21.12
CA TYR A 125 -15.09 -15.59 -22.04
C TYR A 125 -16.39 -15.08 -21.39
N ARG A 126 -16.43 -14.95 -20.07
CA ARG A 126 -17.59 -14.40 -19.33
C ARG A 126 -17.46 -12.89 -19.18
N TYR A 127 -17.48 -12.18 -20.28
CA TYR A 127 -17.19 -10.74 -20.32
C TYR A 127 -18.19 -9.90 -19.52
N ASN A 128 -19.48 -10.23 -19.58
CA ASN A 128 -20.51 -9.48 -18.85
C ASN A 128 -20.28 -9.53 -17.33
N ASP A 129 -19.97 -10.69 -16.80
CA ASP A 129 -19.68 -10.88 -15.37
C ASP A 129 -18.37 -10.20 -14.98
N ALA A 130 -17.37 -10.26 -15.88
CA ALA A 130 -16.09 -9.57 -15.67
C ALA A 130 -16.27 -8.04 -15.61
N PHE A 131 -17.02 -7.45 -16.52
CA PHE A 131 -17.32 -6.01 -16.53
C PHE A 131 -18.14 -5.58 -15.31
N PHE A 132 -19.11 -6.38 -14.90
CA PHE A 132 -19.91 -6.09 -13.72
C PHE A 132 -19.04 -6.10 -12.45
N THR A 133 -18.23 -7.14 -12.24
CA THR A 133 -17.33 -7.22 -11.08
C THR A 133 -16.26 -6.13 -11.09
N LEU A 134 -15.72 -5.77 -12.27
CA LEU A 134 -14.78 -4.66 -12.43
C LEU A 134 -15.41 -3.32 -12.05
N SER A 135 -16.65 -3.07 -12.48
CA SER A 135 -17.35 -1.82 -12.16
C SER A 135 -17.61 -1.69 -10.65
N LEU A 136 -17.99 -2.76 -9.97
CA LEU A 136 -18.14 -2.79 -8.52
C LEU A 136 -16.80 -2.55 -7.82
N PHE A 137 -15.72 -3.14 -8.30
CA PHE A 137 -14.39 -2.97 -7.74
C PHE A 137 -13.89 -1.53 -7.88
N ILE A 138 -14.10 -0.89 -9.04
CA ILE A 138 -13.75 0.52 -9.26
C ILE A 138 -14.57 1.42 -8.34
N MET A 139 -15.88 1.16 -8.20
CA MET A 139 -16.74 1.93 -7.29
C MET A 139 -16.26 1.82 -5.84
N PHE A 140 -15.84 0.65 -5.41
CA PHE A 140 -15.26 0.44 -4.09
C PHE A 140 -13.95 1.22 -3.88
N ILE A 141 -13.05 1.23 -4.87
CA ILE A 141 -11.81 2.01 -4.83
C ILE A 141 -12.10 3.51 -4.72
N ILE A 142 -13.03 4.03 -5.53
CA ILE A 142 -13.44 5.43 -5.49
C ILE A 142 -13.97 5.80 -4.10
N LEU A 143 -14.78 4.94 -3.52
CA LEU A 143 -15.33 5.16 -2.18
C LEU A 143 -14.23 5.23 -1.12
N ILE A 144 -13.25 4.33 -1.16
CA ILE A 144 -12.10 4.33 -0.24
C ILE A 144 -11.28 5.62 -0.40
N MET A 145 -11.03 6.07 -1.63
CA MET A 145 -10.26 7.29 -1.88
C MET A 145 -11.03 8.57 -1.51
N TYR A 146 -12.36 8.51 -1.54
CA TYR A 146 -13.20 9.65 -1.17
C TYR A 146 -13.18 9.96 0.33
N LEU A 147 -13.09 8.94 1.19
CA LEU A 147 -13.11 9.10 2.65
C LEU A 147 -12.02 10.06 3.16
N PRO A 148 -10.72 9.86 2.87
CA PRO A 148 -9.68 10.76 3.34
C PRO A 148 -9.75 12.14 2.70
N SER A 149 -10.19 12.25 1.44
CA SER A 149 -10.34 13.54 0.75
C SER A 149 -11.39 14.43 1.42
N LYS A 150 -12.45 13.84 1.98
CA LYS A 150 -13.47 14.57 2.74
C LYS A 150 -12.95 15.07 4.10
N LEU A 151 -12.17 14.23 4.79
CA LEU A 151 -11.52 14.60 6.06
C LEU A 151 -10.52 15.75 5.88
N LEU A 152 -9.79 15.77 4.76
CA LEU A 152 -8.88 16.85 4.41
C LEU A 152 -9.61 18.19 4.22
N LYS A 153 -10.75 18.19 3.53
CA LYS A 153 -11.52 19.42 3.26
C LYS A 153 -12.15 20.04 4.50
N GLN A 154 -12.52 19.25 5.49
CA GLN A 154 -13.13 19.76 6.73
C GLN A 154 -12.14 20.52 7.60
N ASN A 155 -10.87 20.14 7.63
CA ASN A 155 -9.85 20.75 8.48
C ASN A 155 -9.13 21.96 7.87
N VAL A 156 -9.27 22.20 6.56
CA VAL A 156 -8.78 23.44 5.93
C VAL A 156 -9.75 24.63 6.18
N LYS A 157 -10.98 24.34 6.64
CA LYS A 157 -12.00 25.38 6.92
C LYS A 157 -12.10 25.75 8.42
N SER A 158 -11.40 25.09 9.31
CA SER A 158 -11.27 25.44 10.72
C SER A 158 -9.91 26.10 11.00
#